data_517930c82c00f8cfc87e7b5e5ef359dc
#
_entry.id   517930c82c00f8cfc87e7b5e5ef359dc
#
_cell.length_a   1.000
_cell.length_b   1.000
_cell.length_c   1.000
_cell.angle_alpha   90.00
_cell.angle_beta   90.00
_cell.angle_gamma   90.00
#
_symmetry.space_group_name_H-M   'P 1'
#
loop_
_entity.id
_entity.type
_entity.pdbx_description
1 polymer ?
#
loop_
_entity_poly.entity_id
_entity_poly.type
_entity_poly.pdbx_seq_one_letter_code
_entity_poly.pdbx_strand_id
1 'polypeptide(L)'
;MSRAGTARPQSELEDRDGALLARFEAFAERELPLPGTPPQDLHRAMRYALLGGGKRIRALLVYAAGEACGAQAGALDSIAMAVECVHAYSLVHDDLPCMDDDVLRRGRPTVHVAFDEATAMLAGDALQSEAFRVLADAPLPAERVVGLVRELARAAGSSGMCGGQAIDLAAVGRALDAGELETMHRMKTGALLRACIRMGAMAGEAAPATLQSLDRFADAVGLAFQIVDDILDVESNSEELGKTAGKDLAQGKPTYVSVLGIEVARRRAAQCHAQAIEALAASGLAAGRTAHLARLADRIVGRRS
;
A
#
# COMPACT_ATOMS: atom_id res chain seq x y z
N MET A 1 -8.33 30.77 -25.92
CA MET A 1 -9.47 30.43 -25.04
C MET A 1 -9.14 29.12 -24.35
N SER A 2 -8.58 29.22 -23.15
CA SER A 2 -8.18 28.07 -22.34
C SER A 2 -9.42 27.46 -21.67
N ARG A 3 -9.73 26.20 -21.96
CA ARG A 3 -10.76 25.47 -21.20
C ARG A 3 -10.14 25.08 -19.85
N ALA A 4 -10.54 25.80 -18.80
CA ALA A 4 -10.31 25.36 -17.43
C ALA A 4 -10.95 24.00 -17.24
N GLY A 5 -10.12 22.97 -16.98
CA GLY A 5 -10.60 21.64 -16.63
C GLY A 5 -11.32 21.72 -15.29
N THR A 6 -12.63 21.56 -15.30
CA THR A 6 -13.46 21.47 -14.10
C THR A 6 -13.05 20.22 -13.31
N ALA A 7 -12.71 20.40 -12.02
CA ALA A 7 -12.53 19.30 -11.10
C ALA A 7 -13.80 18.43 -11.09
N ARG A 8 -13.66 17.10 -11.18
CA ARG A 8 -14.80 16.18 -11.15
C ARG A 8 -15.47 16.24 -9.78
N PRO A 9 -16.82 16.15 -9.69
CA PRO A 9 -17.55 16.09 -8.43
C PRO A 9 -17.08 14.91 -7.56
N GLN A 10 -17.17 15.04 -6.25
CA GLN A 10 -16.70 14.03 -5.28
C GLN A 10 -17.41 12.67 -5.47
N SER A 11 -18.71 12.67 -5.78
CA SER A 11 -19.51 11.48 -6.09
C SER A 11 -18.98 10.69 -7.31
N GLU A 12 -18.56 11.37 -8.39
CA GLU A 12 -18.02 10.69 -9.58
C GLU A 12 -16.69 9.98 -9.27
N LEU A 13 -15.89 10.49 -8.35
CA LEU A 13 -14.63 9.87 -7.96
C LEU A 13 -14.86 8.69 -7.00
N GLU A 14 -15.89 8.71 -6.17
CA GLU A 14 -16.28 7.58 -5.32
C GLU A 14 -16.84 6.42 -6.15
N ASP A 15 -17.71 6.73 -7.12
CA ASP A 15 -18.20 5.73 -8.10
C ASP A 15 -17.06 5.12 -8.90
N ARG A 16 -16.04 5.92 -9.25
CA ARG A 16 -14.84 5.46 -9.95
C ARG A 16 -14.01 4.52 -9.08
N ASP A 17 -13.79 4.81 -7.79
CA ASP A 17 -13.10 3.90 -6.88
C ASP A 17 -13.81 2.56 -6.82
N GLY A 18 -15.14 2.57 -6.67
CA GLY A 18 -15.96 1.35 -6.66
C GLY A 18 -15.77 0.52 -7.93
N ALA A 19 -15.79 1.16 -9.11
CA ALA A 19 -15.56 0.48 -10.38
C ALA A 19 -14.13 -0.10 -10.51
N LEU A 20 -13.11 0.65 -10.07
CA LEU A 20 -11.72 0.18 -10.08
C LEU A 20 -11.49 -0.98 -9.10
N LEU A 21 -12.12 -0.93 -7.93
CA LEU A 21 -12.06 -2.01 -6.95
C LEU A 21 -12.74 -3.28 -7.46
N ALA A 22 -13.93 -3.17 -8.05
CA ALA A 22 -14.61 -4.30 -8.67
C ALA A 22 -13.78 -4.91 -9.81
N ARG A 23 -13.13 -4.07 -10.61
CA ARG A 23 -12.21 -4.50 -11.67
C ARG A 23 -11.00 -5.27 -11.10
N PHE A 24 -10.38 -4.72 -10.05
CA PHE A 24 -9.26 -5.37 -9.35
C PHE A 24 -9.67 -6.74 -8.80
N GLU A 25 -10.79 -6.82 -8.06
CA GLU A 25 -11.26 -8.07 -7.46
C GLU A 25 -11.56 -9.11 -8.54
N ALA A 26 -12.21 -8.74 -9.64
CA ALA A 26 -12.47 -9.65 -10.76
C ALA A 26 -11.19 -10.14 -11.44
N PHE A 27 -10.17 -9.28 -11.55
CA PHE A 27 -8.86 -9.67 -12.08
C PHE A 27 -8.16 -10.64 -11.14
N ALA A 28 -8.06 -10.30 -9.85
CA ALA A 28 -7.43 -11.15 -8.85
C ALA A 28 -8.13 -12.51 -8.68
N GLU A 29 -9.47 -12.52 -8.73
CA GLU A 29 -10.28 -13.76 -8.70
C GLU A 29 -9.91 -14.70 -9.85
N ARG A 30 -9.69 -14.18 -11.04
CA ARG A 30 -9.35 -14.95 -12.25
C ARG A 30 -7.91 -15.43 -12.25
N GLU A 31 -6.96 -14.60 -11.80
CA GLU A 31 -5.52 -14.89 -11.86
C GLU A 31 -5.04 -15.84 -10.77
N LEU A 32 -5.66 -15.79 -9.58
CA LEU A 32 -5.31 -16.69 -8.49
C LEU A 32 -5.69 -18.14 -8.81
N PRO A 33 -4.85 -19.12 -8.39
CA PRO A 33 -5.17 -20.53 -8.55
C PRO A 33 -6.54 -20.87 -8.00
N LEU A 34 -7.24 -21.79 -8.67
CA LEU A 34 -8.57 -22.24 -8.28
C LEU A 34 -8.50 -23.02 -6.94
N PRO A 35 -9.43 -22.80 -6.00
CA PRO A 35 -9.38 -23.40 -4.67
C PRO A 35 -9.57 -24.92 -4.68
N GLY A 36 -10.09 -25.49 -5.78
CA GLY A 36 -10.31 -26.92 -5.96
C GLY A 36 -9.12 -27.67 -6.59
N THR A 37 -8.06 -26.96 -7.05
CA THR A 37 -6.88 -27.60 -7.63
C THR A 37 -5.81 -27.87 -6.56
N PRO A 38 -5.06 -29.00 -6.62
CA PRO A 38 -3.94 -29.24 -5.71
C PRO A 38 -2.81 -28.21 -5.89
N PRO A 39 -2.18 -27.79 -4.80
CA PRO A 39 -2.47 -28.05 -3.38
C PRO A 39 -3.61 -27.17 -2.85
N GLN A 40 -4.76 -27.79 -2.55
CA GLN A 40 -6.02 -27.09 -2.31
C GLN A 40 -5.96 -26.11 -1.12
N ASP A 41 -5.37 -26.52 0.01
CA ASP A 41 -5.31 -25.70 1.22
C ASP A 41 -4.45 -24.45 1.00
N LEU A 42 -3.33 -24.60 0.29
CA LEU A 42 -2.47 -23.47 -0.09
C LEU A 42 -3.23 -22.47 -0.98
N HIS A 43 -3.93 -22.96 -2.02
CA HIS A 43 -4.68 -22.07 -2.92
C HIS A 43 -5.85 -21.39 -2.20
N ARG A 44 -6.51 -22.09 -1.27
CA ARG A 44 -7.55 -21.50 -0.41
C ARG A 44 -6.99 -20.42 0.51
N ALA A 45 -5.83 -20.66 1.12
CA ALA A 45 -5.16 -19.71 2.00
C ALA A 45 -4.69 -18.44 1.23
N MET A 46 -4.10 -18.59 0.04
CA MET A 46 -3.74 -17.46 -0.84
C MET A 46 -4.96 -16.61 -1.18
N ARG A 47 -6.07 -17.24 -1.59
CA ARG A 47 -7.33 -16.55 -1.90
C ARG A 47 -7.93 -15.90 -0.66
N TYR A 48 -7.89 -16.56 0.49
CA TYR A 48 -8.35 -16.03 1.77
C TYR A 48 -7.60 -14.74 2.14
N ALA A 49 -6.27 -14.73 1.98
CA ALA A 49 -5.43 -13.58 2.28
C ALA A 49 -5.66 -12.41 1.30
N LEU A 50 -5.65 -12.70 -0.01
CA LEU A 50 -5.74 -11.63 -1.01
C LEU A 50 -7.17 -11.13 -1.19
N LEU A 51 -8.18 -12.00 -1.28
CA LEU A 51 -9.57 -11.62 -1.54
C LEU A 51 -10.37 -11.31 -0.26
N GLY A 52 -9.71 -11.30 0.90
CA GLY A 52 -10.32 -11.05 2.21
C GLY A 52 -10.81 -9.62 2.46
N GLY A 53 -10.94 -8.79 1.42
CA GLY A 53 -11.39 -7.41 1.52
C GLY A 53 -10.27 -6.42 1.88
N GLY A 54 -10.67 -5.19 2.23
CA GLY A 54 -9.78 -4.10 2.57
C GLY A 54 -9.99 -2.85 1.72
N LYS A 55 -9.39 -1.74 2.15
CA LYS A 55 -9.54 -0.43 1.48
C LYS A 55 -8.82 -0.34 0.12
N ARG A 56 -7.95 -1.31 -0.23
CA ARG A 56 -7.20 -1.43 -1.49
C ARG A 56 -6.52 -0.14 -1.93
N ILE A 57 -6.01 0.63 -1.00
CA ILE A 57 -5.37 1.93 -1.28
C ILE A 57 -4.20 1.77 -2.26
N ARG A 58 -3.44 0.67 -2.17
CA ARG A 58 -2.29 0.41 -3.04
C ARG A 58 -2.73 0.21 -4.49
N ALA A 59 -3.74 -0.61 -4.73
CA ALA A 59 -4.33 -0.79 -6.05
C ALA A 59 -4.88 0.53 -6.61
N LEU A 60 -5.62 1.31 -5.81
CA LEU A 60 -6.14 2.62 -6.24
C LEU A 60 -5.02 3.60 -6.60
N LEU A 61 -3.91 3.62 -5.85
CA LEU A 61 -2.74 4.44 -6.18
C LEU A 61 -2.08 4.03 -7.50
N VAL A 62 -1.99 2.72 -7.79
CA VAL A 62 -1.51 2.22 -9.08
C VAL A 62 -2.40 2.73 -10.22
N TYR A 63 -3.72 2.54 -10.11
CA TYR A 63 -4.66 3.00 -11.13
C TYR A 63 -4.60 4.51 -11.31
N ALA A 64 -4.65 5.28 -10.21
CA ALA A 64 -4.65 6.73 -10.27
C ALA A 64 -3.38 7.30 -10.92
N ALA A 65 -2.21 6.77 -10.57
CA ALA A 65 -0.94 7.20 -11.14
C ALA A 65 -0.79 6.77 -12.61
N GLY A 66 -1.17 5.53 -12.93
CA GLY A 66 -1.10 5.02 -14.28
C GLY A 66 -2.03 5.75 -15.24
N GLU A 67 -3.27 5.96 -14.86
CA GLU A 67 -4.25 6.72 -15.65
C GLU A 67 -3.81 8.18 -15.83
N ALA A 68 -3.23 8.81 -14.80
CA ALA A 68 -2.67 10.15 -14.89
C ALA A 68 -1.56 10.23 -15.95
N CYS A 69 -0.79 9.16 -16.11
CA CYS A 69 0.29 9.05 -17.09
C CYS A 69 -0.12 8.38 -18.42
N GLY A 70 -1.39 7.96 -18.58
CA GLY A 70 -1.90 7.39 -19.83
C GLY A 70 -1.64 5.90 -20.03
N ALA A 71 -1.40 5.16 -18.94
CA ALA A 71 -1.23 3.71 -18.97
C ALA A 71 -2.49 2.97 -19.44
N GLN A 72 -2.29 1.83 -20.09
CA GLN A 72 -3.39 0.95 -20.47
C GLN A 72 -3.92 0.17 -19.26
N ALA A 73 -5.22 0.02 -19.19
CA ALA A 73 -5.92 -0.56 -18.07
C ALA A 73 -5.47 -2.00 -17.72
N GLY A 74 -5.23 -2.87 -18.74
CA GLY A 74 -4.76 -4.23 -18.50
C GLY A 74 -3.39 -4.31 -17.83
N ALA A 75 -2.47 -3.38 -18.15
CA ALA A 75 -1.19 -3.31 -17.49
C ALA A 75 -1.33 -2.89 -16.03
N LEU A 76 -2.27 -1.97 -15.75
CA LEU A 76 -2.54 -1.52 -14.38
C LEU A 76 -3.15 -2.63 -13.52
N ASP A 77 -3.97 -3.52 -14.09
CA ASP A 77 -4.51 -4.69 -13.38
C ASP A 77 -3.39 -5.59 -12.86
N SER A 78 -2.42 -5.92 -13.73
CA SER A 78 -1.27 -6.75 -13.35
C SER A 78 -0.42 -6.09 -12.26
N ILE A 79 -0.16 -4.78 -12.39
CA ILE A 79 0.62 -4.03 -11.39
C ILE A 79 -0.13 -3.94 -10.06
N ALA A 80 -1.44 -3.63 -10.08
CA ALA A 80 -2.27 -3.56 -8.90
C ALA A 80 -2.32 -4.90 -8.16
N MET A 81 -2.49 -6.02 -8.88
CA MET A 81 -2.45 -7.35 -8.27
C MET A 81 -1.07 -7.67 -7.68
N ALA A 82 0.01 -7.36 -8.38
CA ALA A 82 1.35 -7.63 -7.89
C ALA A 82 1.65 -6.90 -6.57
N VAL A 83 1.32 -5.62 -6.46
CA VAL A 83 1.55 -4.85 -5.22
C VAL A 83 0.62 -5.29 -4.08
N GLU A 84 -0.63 -5.69 -4.37
CA GLU A 84 -1.54 -6.22 -3.36
C GLU A 84 -1.15 -7.65 -2.93
N CYS A 85 -0.57 -8.49 -3.81
CA CYS A 85 0.03 -9.77 -3.42
C CYS A 85 1.21 -9.57 -2.47
N VAL A 86 2.11 -8.61 -2.77
CA VAL A 86 3.22 -8.25 -1.88
C VAL A 86 2.69 -7.76 -0.53
N HIS A 87 1.67 -6.92 -0.52
CA HIS A 87 1.05 -6.46 0.71
C HIS A 87 0.34 -7.60 1.48
N ALA A 88 -0.35 -8.49 0.78
CA ALA A 88 -1.06 -9.60 1.42
C ALA A 88 -0.07 -10.58 2.08
N TYR A 89 1.03 -10.94 1.39
CA TYR A 89 2.02 -11.82 2.00
C TYR A 89 2.66 -11.19 3.24
N SER A 90 2.96 -9.89 3.21
CA SER A 90 3.54 -9.23 4.37
C SER A 90 2.61 -9.29 5.58
N LEU A 91 1.30 -9.09 5.37
CA LEU A 91 0.32 -9.22 6.45
C LEU A 91 0.20 -10.65 6.97
N VAL A 92 0.22 -11.66 6.07
CA VAL A 92 0.17 -13.07 6.47
C VAL A 92 1.35 -13.45 7.34
N HIS A 93 2.56 -12.99 6.97
CA HIS A 93 3.77 -13.27 7.75
C HIS A 93 3.85 -12.45 9.04
N ASP A 94 3.43 -11.18 9.00
CA ASP A 94 3.37 -10.32 10.19
C ASP A 94 2.42 -10.89 11.26
N ASP A 95 1.34 -11.55 10.85
CA ASP A 95 0.36 -12.15 11.78
C ASP A 95 0.84 -13.43 12.48
N LEU A 96 1.93 -14.07 12.00
CA LEU A 96 2.43 -15.33 12.57
C LEU A 96 2.87 -15.20 14.05
N PRO A 97 2.80 -16.28 14.85
CA PRO A 97 3.20 -16.25 16.27
C PRO A 97 4.66 -15.83 16.51
N CYS A 98 5.55 -16.01 15.53
CA CYS A 98 6.94 -15.58 15.61
C CYS A 98 7.15 -14.10 15.24
N MET A 99 6.09 -13.38 14.88
CA MET A 99 6.07 -11.97 14.49
C MET A 99 5.16 -11.17 15.44
N ASP A 100 4.01 -10.68 14.95
CA ASP A 100 3.09 -9.87 15.74
C ASP A 100 2.08 -10.71 16.56
N ASP A 101 1.97 -12.02 16.30
CA ASP A 101 1.04 -12.96 16.95
C ASP A 101 -0.41 -12.45 16.96
N ASP A 102 -0.89 -12.04 15.78
CA ASP A 102 -2.24 -11.51 15.61
C ASP A 102 -3.24 -12.62 15.26
N VAL A 103 -4.28 -12.79 16.06
CA VAL A 103 -5.33 -13.79 15.81
C VAL A 103 -6.48 -13.28 14.94
N LEU A 104 -6.62 -11.95 14.81
CA LEU A 104 -7.65 -11.29 14.01
C LEU A 104 -7.07 -10.21 13.11
N ARG A 105 -7.54 -10.14 11.86
CA ARG A 105 -7.24 -9.07 10.91
C ARG A 105 -8.50 -8.69 10.14
N ARG A 106 -8.86 -7.40 10.16
CA ARG A 106 -10.10 -6.88 9.55
C ARG A 106 -11.35 -7.61 10.06
N GLY A 107 -11.39 -7.95 11.36
CA GLY A 107 -12.49 -8.66 12.00
C GLY A 107 -12.61 -10.16 11.62
N ARG A 108 -11.63 -10.72 10.89
CA ARG A 108 -11.59 -12.15 10.51
C ARG A 108 -10.38 -12.83 11.14
N PRO A 109 -10.42 -14.15 11.40
CA PRO A 109 -9.26 -14.92 11.81
C PRO A 109 -8.08 -14.69 10.82
N THR A 110 -6.86 -14.57 11.34
CA THR A 110 -5.64 -14.52 10.52
C THR A 110 -5.40 -15.85 9.82
N VAL A 111 -4.55 -15.90 8.80
CA VAL A 111 -4.39 -17.10 7.97
C VAL A 111 -3.90 -18.30 8.80
N HIS A 112 -2.96 -18.07 9.75
CA HIS A 112 -2.46 -19.15 10.59
C HIS A 112 -3.52 -19.71 11.57
N VAL A 113 -4.50 -18.89 11.96
CA VAL A 113 -5.65 -19.32 12.78
C VAL A 113 -6.72 -20.02 11.95
N ALA A 114 -6.97 -19.56 10.71
CA ALA A 114 -7.99 -20.11 9.83
C ALA A 114 -7.56 -21.44 9.16
N PHE A 115 -6.26 -21.65 9.00
CA PHE A 115 -5.65 -22.85 8.42
C PHE A 115 -4.67 -23.45 9.43
N ASP A 116 -3.37 -23.17 9.29
CA ASP A 116 -2.29 -23.49 10.22
C ASP A 116 -1.06 -22.63 9.92
N GLU A 117 -0.04 -22.64 10.79
CA GLU A 117 1.17 -21.84 10.65
C GLU A 117 1.99 -22.20 9.38
N ALA A 118 2.11 -23.49 9.06
CA ALA A 118 2.86 -23.94 7.90
C ALA A 118 2.17 -23.50 6.60
N THR A 119 0.84 -23.64 6.53
CA THR A 119 0.03 -23.17 5.40
C THR A 119 0.11 -21.65 5.27
N ALA A 120 0.09 -20.90 6.37
CA ALA A 120 0.24 -19.44 6.35
C ALA A 120 1.61 -19.01 5.84
N MET A 121 2.69 -19.62 6.31
CA MET A 121 4.06 -19.38 5.83
C MET A 121 4.14 -19.60 4.32
N LEU A 122 3.70 -20.76 3.84
CA LEU A 122 3.73 -21.11 2.42
C LEU A 122 2.80 -20.22 1.57
N ALA A 123 1.66 -19.79 2.11
CA ALA A 123 0.75 -18.87 1.42
C ALA A 123 1.41 -17.50 1.20
N GLY A 124 2.16 -17.00 2.18
CA GLY A 124 2.96 -15.78 2.02
C GLY A 124 4.01 -15.93 0.94
N ASP A 125 4.81 -17.01 0.95
CA ASP A 125 5.83 -17.29 -0.06
C ASP A 125 5.23 -17.39 -1.48
N ALA A 126 4.09 -18.09 -1.59
CA ALA A 126 3.40 -18.26 -2.87
C ALA A 126 2.81 -16.94 -3.39
N LEU A 127 2.25 -16.09 -2.52
CA LEU A 127 1.75 -14.76 -2.90
C LEU A 127 2.88 -13.84 -3.36
N GLN A 128 4.07 -13.90 -2.72
CA GLN A 128 5.23 -13.14 -3.19
C GLN A 128 5.66 -13.59 -4.59
N SER A 129 5.73 -14.91 -4.83
CA SER A 129 6.05 -15.47 -6.14
C SER A 129 5.00 -15.09 -7.19
N GLU A 130 3.72 -15.13 -6.81
CA GLU A 130 2.59 -14.74 -7.66
C GLU A 130 2.65 -13.28 -8.11
N ALA A 131 3.11 -12.38 -7.23
CA ALA A 131 3.32 -10.99 -7.58
C ALA A 131 4.25 -10.81 -8.77
N PHE A 132 5.36 -11.55 -8.80
CA PHE A 132 6.31 -11.51 -9.91
C PHE A 132 5.81 -12.22 -11.16
N ARG A 133 5.06 -13.32 -11.01
CA ARG A 133 4.43 -14.01 -12.13
C ARG A 133 3.47 -13.08 -12.88
N VAL A 134 2.56 -12.44 -12.15
CA VAL A 134 1.57 -11.52 -12.75
C VAL A 134 2.24 -10.32 -13.42
N LEU A 135 3.33 -9.80 -12.86
CA LEU A 135 4.11 -8.74 -13.54
C LEU A 135 4.80 -9.21 -14.80
N ALA A 136 5.33 -10.44 -14.81
CA ALA A 136 6.00 -11.01 -15.99
C ALA A 136 5.02 -11.17 -17.15
N ASP A 137 3.74 -11.43 -16.86
CA ASP A 137 2.66 -11.58 -17.84
C ASP A 137 1.95 -10.26 -18.18
N ALA A 138 2.40 -9.12 -17.63
CA ALA A 138 1.79 -7.82 -17.90
C ALA A 138 1.86 -7.47 -19.40
N PRO A 139 0.78 -6.92 -20.00
CA PRO A 139 0.72 -6.60 -21.44
C PRO A 139 1.53 -5.30 -21.73
N LEU A 140 2.85 -5.40 -21.55
CA LEU A 140 3.82 -4.31 -21.73
C LEU A 140 5.07 -4.84 -22.45
N PRO A 141 5.86 -3.96 -23.09
CA PRO A 141 7.17 -4.35 -23.63
C PRO A 141 8.08 -4.93 -22.56
N ALA A 142 8.86 -5.96 -22.91
CA ALA A 142 9.71 -6.71 -21.95
C ALA A 142 10.65 -5.83 -21.13
N GLU A 143 11.23 -4.79 -21.73
CA GLU A 143 12.09 -3.83 -21.01
C GLU A 143 11.34 -3.10 -19.91
N ARG A 144 10.06 -2.78 -20.11
CA ARG A 144 9.21 -2.13 -19.12
C ARG A 144 8.84 -3.11 -18.03
N VAL A 145 8.48 -4.35 -18.37
CA VAL A 145 8.25 -5.42 -17.39
C VAL A 145 9.46 -5.60 -16.47
N VAL A 146 10.69 -5.67 -17.03
CA VAL A 146 11.93 -5.76 -16.24
C VAL A 146 12.09 -4.55 -15.31
N GLY A 147 11.73 -3.34 -15.78
CA GLY A 147 11.72 -2.14 -14.94
C GLY A 147 10.77 -2.24 -13.75
N LEU A 148 9.54 -2.73 -14.00
CA LEU A 148 8.52 -2.93 -12.95
C LEU A 148 8.94 -4.01 -11.95
N VAL A 149 9.46 -5.14 -12.42
CA VAL A 149 9.99 -6.23 -11.57
C VAL A 149 11.09 -5.71 -10.65
N ARG A 150 12.04 -4.92 -11.20
CA ARG A 150 13.12 -4.31 -10.41
C ARG A 150 12.60 -3.34 -9.35
N GLU A 151 11.61 -2.51 -9.69
CA GLU A 151 11.01 -1.57 -8.75
C GLU A 151 10.29 -2.30 -7.61
N LEU A 152 9.47 -3.31 -7.92
CA LEU A 152 8.77 -4.11 -6.90
C LEU A 152 9.75 -4.88 -6.00
N ALA A 153 10.77 -5.52 -6.58
CA ALA A 153 11.78 -6.25 -5.82
C ALA A 153 12.55 -5.35 -4.84
N ARG A 154 12.87 -4.11 -5.27
CA ARG A 154 13.51 -3.12 -4.39
C ARG A 154 12.58 -2.70 -3.27
N ALA A 155 11.30 -2.41 -3.58
CA ALA A 155 10.33 -1.94 -2.61
C ALA A 155 9.94 -3.00 -1.59
N ALA A 156 9.87 -4.28 -1.98
CA ALA A 156 9.54 -5.40 -1.10
C ALA A 156 10.74 -5.92 -0.29
N GLY A 157 11.96 -5.77 -0.82
CA GLY A 157 13.18 -6.40 -0.31
C GLY A 157 13.82 -5.72 0.90
N SER A 158 15.10 -6.07 1.14
CA SER A 158 15.89 -5.60 2.30
C SER A 158 16.15 -4.08 2.33
N SER A 159 16.11 -3.41 1.17
CA SER A 159 16.20 -1.94 1.08
C SER A 159 14.83 -1.24 1.12
N GLY A 160 13.76 -1.99 1.32
CA GLY A 160 12.37 -1.54 1.39
C GLY A 160 11.62 -2.19 2.54
N MET A 161 10.44 -2.75 2.26
CA MET A 161 9.48 -3.23 3.25
C MET A 161 10.08 -4.25 4.23
N CYS A 162 10.76 -5.30 3.75
CA CYS A 162 11.39 -6.29 4.63
C CYS A 162 12.48 -5.67 5.53
N GLY A 163 13.29 -4.76 4.98
CA GLY A 163 14.30 -4.04 5.78
C GLY A 163 13.66 -3.18 6.85
N GLY A 164 12.58 -2.45 6.51
CA GLY A 164 11.81 -1.67 7.46
C GLY A 164 11.18 -2.51 8.56
N GLN A 165 10.64 -3.69 8.23
CA GLN A 165 10.12 -4.65 9.20
C GLN A 165 11.21 -5.17 10.15
N ALA A 166 12.40 -5.47 9.61
CA ALA A 166 13.53 -5.90 10.45
C ALA A 166 13.98 -4.80 11.44
N ILE A 167 13.95 -3.53 11.02
CA ILE A 167 14.25 -2.39 11.91
C ILE A 167 13.15 -2.26 12.97
N ASP A 168 11.88 -2.39 12.60
CA ASP A 168 10.74 -2.29 13.51
C ASP A 168 10.83 -3.35 14.62
N LEU A 169 11.08 -4.61 14.26
CA LEU A 169 11.27 -5.70 15.23
C LEU A 169 12.47 -5.45 16.16
N ALA A 170 13.59 -4.95 15.61
CA ALA A 170 14.78 -4.63 16.40
C ALA A 170 14.60 -3.40 17.29
N ALA A 171 13.57 -2.59 17.06
CA ALA A 171 13.25 -1.38 17.81
C ALA A 171 12.34 -1.64 19.03
N VAL A 172 11.76 -2.83 19.15
CA VAL A 172 10.90 -3.18 20.31
C VAL A 172 11.66 -3.00 21.61
N GLY A 173 11.10 -2.19 22.53
CA GLY A 173 11.73 -1.88 23.81
C GLY A 173 12.91 -0.90 23.74
N ARG A 174 13.17 -0.27 22.55
CA ARG A 174 14.21 0.75 22.37
C ARG A 174 13.59 2.10 22.08
N ALA A 175 14.22 3.17 22.56
CA ALA A 175 13.89 4.51 22.13
C ALA A 175 14.55 4.77 20.77
N LEU A 176 13.76 5.13 19.77
CA LEU A 176 14.23 5.66 18.49
C LEU A 176 14.16 7.19 18.52
N ASP A 177 15.09 7.86 17.85
CA ASP A 177 14.91 9.27 17.52
C ASP A 177 13.95 9.45 16.34
N ALA A 178 13.53 10.70 16.10
CA ALA A 178 12.56 10.99 15.02
C ALA A 178 13.07 10.63 13.62
N GLY A 179 14.38 10.70 13.37
CA GLY A 179 15.00 10.37 12.09
C GLY A 179 15.07 8.86 11.86
N GLU A 180 15.41 8.09 12.90
CA GLU A 180 15.40 6.62 12.87
C GLU A 180 13.99 6.10 12.66
N LEU A 181 13.00 6.66 13.37
CA LEU A 181 11.58 6.33 13.20
C LEU A 181 11.10 6.64 11.80
N GLU A 182 11.40 7.83 11.26
CA GLU A 182 11.04 8.21 9.89
C GLU A 182 11.67 7.25 8.87
N THR A 183 12.93 6.85 9.05
CA THR A 183 13.63 5.91 8.17
C THR A 183 12.94 4.55 8.17
N MET A 184 12.63 4.01 9.34
CA MET A 184 11.90 2.75 9.48
C MET A 184 10.56 2.79 8.75
N HIS A 185 9.75 3.82 8.94
CA HIS A 185 8.43 3.96 8.31
C HIS A 185 8.51 4.16 6.80
N ARG A 186 9.50 4.93 6.32
CA ARG A 186 9.76 5.09 4.88
C ARG A 186 10.09 3.75 4.21
N MET A 187 10.81 2.87 4.91
CA MET A 187 11.12 1.54 4.40
C MET A 187 9.93 0.58 4.54
N LYS A 188 9.38 0.40 5.76
CA LYS A 188 8.33 -0.59 6.03
C LYS A 188 7.05 -0.31 5.24
N THR A 189 6.59 0.91 5.20
CA THR A 189 5.31 1.30 4.58
C THR A 189 5.50 2.16 3.32
N GLY A 190 6.36 3.15 3.40
CA GLY A 190 6.58 4.14 2.34
C GLY A 190 7.08 3.53 1.04
N ALA A 191 8.02 2.58 1.11
CA ALA A 191 8.64 1.99 -0.08
C ALA A 191 7.61 1.31 -1.01
N LEU A 192 6.68 0.53 -0.45
CA LEU A 192 5.64 -0.13 -1.26
C LEU A 192 4.60 0.87 -1.77
N LEU A 193 4.19 1.87 -0.98
CA LEU A 193 3.29 2.95 -1.44
C LEU A 193 3.93 3.76 -2.58
N ARG A 194 5.22 4.07 -2.48
CA ARG A 194 5.96 4.71 -3.55
C ARG A 194 6.02 3.85 -4.80
N ALA A 195 6.28 2.54 -4.65
CA ALA A 195 6.29 1.62 -5.77
C ALA A 195 4.93 1.56 -6.49
N CYS A 196 3.80 1.61 -5.79
CA CYS A 196 2.47 1.67 -6.41
C CYS A 196 2.35 2.83 -7.39
N ILE A 197 2.70 4.03 -6.95
CA ILE A 197 2.59 5.25 -7.75
C ILE A 197 3.60 5.23 -8.90
N ARG A 198 4.85 4.88 -8.59
CA ARG A 198 5.94 4.85 -9.56
C ARG A 198 5.70 3.81 -10.67
N MET A 199 5.29 2.59 -10.31
CA MET A 199 5.02 1.53 -11.28
C MET A 199 3.82 1.86 -12.17
N GLY A 200 2.74 2.44 -11.61
CA GLY A 200 1.63 2.95 -12.39
C GLY A 200 2.08 3.99 -13.41
N ALA A 201 2.88 4.97 -12.98
CA ALA A 201 3.41 6.01 -13.86
C ALA A 201 4.37 5.47 -14.92
N MET A 202 5.22 4.51 -14.58
CA MET A 202 6.12 3.82 -15.52
C MET A 202 5.36 3.06 -16.61
N ALA A 203 4.22 2.45 -16.28
CA ALA A 203 3.36 1.80 -17.26
C ALA A 203 2.79 2.80 -18.30
N GLY A 204 2.59 4.04 -17.90
CA GLY A 204 2.11 5.14 -18.76
C GLY A 204 3.21 5.95 -19.45
N GLU A 205 4.45 5.51 -19.42
CA GLU A 205 5.61 6.20 -20.04
C GLU A 205 5.84 7.63 -19.52
N ALA A 206 5.62 7.84 -18.23
CA ALA A 206 5.84 9.14 -17.62
C ALA A 206 7.27 9.66 -17.84
N ALA A 207 7.41 10.95 -18.20
CA ALA A 207 8.70 11.57 -18.35
C ALA A 207 9.50 11.57 -17.03
N PRO A 208 10.84 11.57 -17.07
CA PRO A 208 11.67 11.55 -15.87
C PRO A 208 11.33 12.64 -14.84
N ALA A 209 11.02 13.86 -15.28
CA ALA A 209 10.63 14.97 -14.41
C ALA A 209 9.28 14.71 -13.72
N THR A 210 8.31 14.12 -14.44
CA THR A 210 7.02 13.70 -13.89
C THR A 210 7.21 12.60 -12.86
N LEU A 211 8.02 11.56 -13.16
CA LEU A 211 8.35 10.50 -12.22
C LEU A 211 8.98 11.05 -10.94
N GLN A 212 9.93 12.00 -11.05
CA GLN A 212 10.55 12.62 -9.88
C GLN A 212 9.53 13.37 -9.01
N SER A 213 8.57 14.05 -9.62
CA SER A 213 7.51 14.75 -8.88
C SER A 213 6.53 13.78 -8.23
N LEU A 214 6.17 12.69 -8.91
CA LEU A 214 5.33 11.62 -8.35
C LEU A 214 6.05 10.84 -7.25
N ASP A 215 7.38 10.69 -7.32
CA ASP A 215 8.18 10.14 -6.22
C ASP A 215 8.09 11.02 -4.96
N ARG A 216 8.22 12.34 -5.10
CA ARG A 216 8.05 13.28 -3.97
C ARG A 216 6.63 13.23 -3.39
N PHE A 217 5.62 13.15 -4.25
CA PHE A 217 4.23 12.94 -3.84
C PHE A 217 4.09 11.65 -3.02
N ALA A 218 4.63 10.55 -3.52
CA ALA A 218 4.55 9.24 -2.89
C ALA A 218 5.26 9.20 -1.53
N ASP A 219 6.46 9.80 -1.44
CA ASP A 219 7.22 9.90 -0.19
C ASP A 219 6.44 10.69 0.88
N ALA A 220 5.79 11.78 0.49
CA ALA A 220 4.99 12.60 1.39
C ALA A 220 3.71 11.88 1.83
N VAL A 221 2.99 11.24 0.90
CA VAL A 221 1.77 10.46 1.20
C VAL A 221 2.09 9.24 2.06
N GLY A 222 3.19 8.53 1.77
CA GLY A 222 3.62 7.36 2.53
C GLY A 222 3.93 7.70 4.00
N LEU A 223 4.60 8.84 4.22
CA LEU A 223 4.88 9.31 5.57
C LEU A 223 3.61 9.77 6.30
N ALA A 224 2.74 10.54 5.62
CA ALA A 224 1.45 10.94 6.16
C ALA A 224 0.59 9.74 6.55
N PHE A 225 0.58 8.69 5.71
CA PHE A 225 -0.14 7.46 5.98
C PHE A 225 0.23 6.85 7.33
N GLN A 226 1.52 6.71 7.60
CA GLN A 226 2.01 6.13 8.85
C GLN A 226 1.74 7.02 10.06
N ILE A 227 1.99 8.34 9.94
CA ILE A 227 1.70 9.27 11.03
C ILE A 227 0.22 9.24 11.43
N VAL A 228 -0.67 9.17 10.44
CA VAL A 228 -2.13 9.07 10.68
C VAL A 228 -2.50 7.72 11.29
N ASP A 229 -1.87 6.61 10.85
CA ASP A 229 -2.07 5.30 11.48
C ASP A 229 -1.70 5.32 12.96
N ASP A 230 -0.54 5.90 13.33
CA ASP A 230 -0.08 6.04 14.71
C ASP A 230 -1.02 6.91 15.56
N ILE A 231 -1.61 7.97 14.97
CA ILE A 231 -2.60 8.81 15.64
C ILE A 231 -3.89 8.02 15.89
N LEU A 232 -4.37 7.28 14.88
CA LEU A 232 -5.58 6.49 14.98
C LEU A 232 -5.45 5.34 15.99
N ASP A 233 -4.28 4.71 16.10
CA ASP A 233 -4.04 3.65 17.10
C ASP A 233 -4.22 4.16 18.54
N VAL A 234 -3.93 5.45 18.78
CA VAL A 234 -4.11 6.08 20.09
C VAL A 234 -5.54 6.62 20.33
N GLU A 235 -6.22 7.09 19.27
CA GLU A 235 -7.50 7.79 19.39
C GLU A 235 -8.72 6.87 19.22
N SER A 236 -8.58 5.76 18.48
CA SER A 236 -9.70 4.87 18.17
C SER A 236 -9.82 3.74 19.19
N ASN A 237 -11.03 3.22 19.35
CA ASN A 237 -11.27 2.00 20.11
C ASN A 237 -11.09 0.74 19.24
N SER A 238 -11.01 -0.45 19.88
CA SER A 238 -10.77 -1.71 19.18
C SER A 238 -11.86 -2.10 18.18
N GLU A 239 -13.10 -1.68 18.40
CA GLU A 239 -14.23 -1.99 17.50
C GLU A 239 -14.12 -1.23 16.17
N GLU A 240 -13.64 0.03 16.23
CA GLU A 240 -13.47 0.87 15.04
C GLU A 240 -12.26 0.45 14.19
N LEU A 241 -11.17 -0.03 14.83
CA LEU A 241 -9.94 -0.41 14.13
C LEU A 241 -10.00 -1.80 13.47
N GLY A 242 -10.90 -2.68 13.92
CA GLY A 242 -10.94 -4.09 13.47
C GLY A 242 -9.69 -4.91 13.86
N LYS A 243 -8.88 -4.36 14.78
CA LYS A 243 -7.70 -4.96 15.44
C LYS A 243 -7.66 -4.48 16.90
N THR A 244 -6.80 -5.04 17.73
CA THR A 244 -6.61 -4.58 19.12
C THR A 244 -6.03 -3.15 19.12
N ALA A 245 -6.77 -2.18 19.69
CA ALA A 245 -6.31 -0.79 19.83
C ALA A 245 -5.20 -0.69 20.89
N GLY A 246 -4.27 0.27 20.71
CA GLY A 246 -3.16 0.49 21.65
C GLY A 246 -2.13 -0.63 21.69
N LYS A 247 -2.12 -1.53 20.69
CA LYS A 247 -1.21 -2.67 20.62
C LYS A 247 0.26 -2.20 20.52
N ASP A 248 0.53 -1.18 19.74
CA ASP A 248 1.88 -0.65 19.56
C ASP A 248 2.44 -0.10 20.89
N LEU A 249 1.60 0.58 21.67
CA LEU A 249 1.98 1.05 23.00
C LEU A 249 2.21 -0.13 23.97
N ALA A 250 1.33 -1.14 23.95
CA ALA A 250 1.45 -2.31 24.81
C ALA A 250 2.70 -3.15 24.48
N GLN A 251 3.12 -3.18 23.21
CA GLN A 251 4.34 -3.85 22.76
C GLN A 251 5.60 -2.99 22.89
N GLY A 252 5.50 -1.74 23.37
CA GLY A 252 6.63 -0.81 23.48
C GLY A 252 7.22 -0.43 22.12
N LYS A 253 6.42 -0.45 21.03
CA LYS A 253 6.86 0.00 19.71
C LYS A 253 6.92 1.53 19.67
N PRO A 254 7.99 2.11 19.11
CA PRO A 254 8.09 3.56 18.93
C PRO A 254 7.11 4.01 17.82
N THR A 255 6.30 5.05 18.11
CA THR A 255 5.36 5.67 17.17
C THR A 255 5.61 7.18 17.10
N TYR A 256 5.07 7.84 16.05
CA TYR A 256 5.14 9.31 15.98
C TYR A 256 4.50 9.99 17.20
N VAL A 257 3.44 9.39 17.74
CA VAL A 257 2.76 9.94 18.93
C VAL A 257 3.61 9.77 20.18
N SER A 258 4.27 8.61 20.36
CA SER A 258 5.13 8.38 21.53
C SER A 258 6.43 9.20 21.49
N VAL A 259 6.99 9.46 20.30
CA VAL A 259 8.28 10.18 20.15
C VAL A 259 8.09 11.71 20.10
N LEU A 260 7.04 12.21 19.44
CA LEU A 260 6.85 13.64 19.19
C LEU A 260 5.65 14.25 19.92
N GLY A 261 4.75 13.43 20.43
CA GLY A 261 3.44 13.86 20.95
C GLY A 261 2.41 14.10 19.84
N ILE A 262 1.13 13.90 20.19
CA ILE A 262 0.01 13.88 19.22
C ILE A 262 -0.16 15.17 18.42
N GLU A 263 0.04 16.34 19.06
CA GLU A 263 -0.12 17.63 18.37
C GLU A 263 0.99 17.89 17.35
N VAL A 264 2.21 17.40 17.61
CA VAL A 264 3.32 17.50 16.64
C VAL A 264 3.08 16.52 15.50
N ALA A 265 2.63 15.30 15.80
CA ALA A 265 2.27 14.30 14.80
C ALA A 265 1.18 14.82 13.84
N ARG A 266 0.10 15.43 14.35
CA ARG A 266 -0.95 16.04 13.53
C ARG A 266 -0.42 17.13 12.60
N ARG A 267 0.41 18.06 13.15
CA ARG A 267 1.04 19.09 12.30
C ARG A 267 1.94 18.49 11.23
N ARG A 268 2.69 17.44 11.55
CA ARG A 268 3.57 16.75 10.59
C ARG A 268 2.76 16.08 9.49
N ALA A 269 1.66 15.40 9.80
CA ALA A 269 0.75 14.81 8.81
C ALA A 269 0.19 15.88 7.84
N ALA A 270 -0.25 17.04 8.37
CA ALA A 270 -0.72 18.16 7.55
C ALA A 270 0.39 18.75 6.66
N GLN A 271 1.63 18.85 7.16
CA GLN A 271 2.78 19.29 6.36
C GLN A 271 3.07 18.30 5.22
N CYS A 272 3.07 16.99 5.49
CA CYS A 272 3.26 15.96 4.47
C CYS A 272 2.16 16.05 3.41
N HIS A 273 0.90 16.25 3.79
CA HIS A 273 -0.19 16.46 2.85
C HIS A 273 0.04 17.67 1.94
N ALA A 274 0.41 18.81 2.50
CA ALA A 274 0.71 20.02 1.72
C ALA A 274 1.86 19.78 0.73
N GLN A 275 2.94 19.11 1.15
CA GLN A 275 4.06 18.72 0.30
C GLN A 275 3.63 17.79 -0.84
N ALA A 276 2.72 16.84 -0.56
CA ALA A 276 2.17 15.97 -1.58
C ALA A 276 1.41 16.75 -2.65
N ILE A 277 0.51 17.66 -2.27
CA ILE A 277 -0.25 18.47 -3.23
C ILE A 277 0.66 19.40 -4.04
N GLU A 278 1.68 19.99 -3.42
CA GLU A 278 2.70 20.78 -4.12
C GLU A 278 3.48 19.94 -5.16
N ALA A 279 3.87 18.71 -4.79
CA ALA A 279 4.57 17.81 -5.70
C ALA A 279 3.69 17.41 -6.90
N LEU A 280 2.38 17.18 -6.70
CA LEU A 280 1.45 16.95 -7.81
C LEU A 280 1.33 18.17 -8.74
N ALA A 281 1.24 19.37 -8.19
CA ALA A 281 1.19 20.59 -8.98
C ALA A 281 2.48 20.78 -9.83
N ALA A 282 3.62 20.35 -9.31
CA ALA A 282 4.92 20.40 -10.00
C ALA A 282 5.14 19.25 -11.00
N SER A 283 4.21 18.30 -11.15
CA SER A 283 4.39 17.09 -11.98
C SER A 283 4.37 17.36 -13.49
N GLY A 284 3.88 18.51 -13.92
CA GLY A 284 3.65 18.83 -15.32
C GLY A 284 2.39 18.18 -15.91
N LEU A 285 1.65 17.39 -15.12
CA LEU A 285 0.38 16.80 -15.52
C LEU A 285 -0.77 17.80 -15.32
N ALA A 286 -1.77 17.75 -16.20
CA ALA A 286 -2.96 18.59 -16.03
C ALA A 286 -3.71 18.24 -14.72
N ALA A 287 -4.22 19.24 -14.01
CA ALA A 287 -4.91 19.06 -12.72
C ALA A 287 -6.05 18.04 -12.77
N GLY A 288 -6.81 17.98 -13.87
CA GLY A 288 -7.86 16.97 -14.05
C GLY A 288 -7.34 15.53 -14.11
N ARG A 289 -6.08 15.31 -14.52
CA ARG A 289 -5.43 13.98 -14.54
C ARG A 289 -4.92 13.57 -13.16
N THR A 290 -4.50 14.53 -12.33
CA THR A 290 -3.97 14.28 -10.98
C THR A 290 -5.05 14.35 -9.89
N ALA A 291 -6.28 14.75 -10.22
CA ALA A 291 -7.37 14.90 -9.26
C ALA A 291 -7.65 13.65 -8.43
N HIS A 292 -7.52 12.45 -9.03
CA HIS A 292 -7.71 11.19 -8.31
C HIS A 292 -6.58 10.96 -7.28
N LEU A 293 -5.31 11.22 -7.63
CA LEU A 293 -4.19 11.14 -6.70
C LEU A 293 -4.35 12.13 -5.53
N ALA A 294 -4.74 13.39 -5.83
CA ALA A 294 -4.99 14.39 -4.80
C ALA A 294 -6.07 13.93 -3.82
N ARG A 295 -7.21 13.43 -4.33
CA ARG A 295 -8.29 12.89 -3.48
C ARG A 295 -7.84 11.68 -2.64
N LEU A 296 -7.02 10.80 -3.17
CA LEU A 296 -6.47 9.70 -2.38
C LEU A 296 -5.56 10.20 -1.26
N ALA A 297 -4.77 11.25 -1.48
CA ALA A 297 -3.99 11.91 -0.43
C ALA A 297 -4.91 12.54 0.64
N ASP A 298 -5.97 13.25 0.23
CA ASP A 298 -6.99 13.81 1.15
C ASP A 298 -7.61 12.70 2.01
N ARG A 299 -7.98 11.56 1.38
CA ARG A 299 -8.57 10.42 2.07
C ARG A 299 -7.60 9.74 3.04
N ILE A 300 -6.31 9.69 2.73
CA ILE A 300 -5.27 9.13 3.59
C ILE A 300 -5.09 9.98 4.84
N VAL A 301 -5.04 11.30 4.71
CA VAL A 301 -4.84 12.21 5.84
C VAL A 301 -6.13 12.46 6.63
N GLY A 302 -7.28 12.47 5.96
CA GLY A 302 -8.59 12.70 6.57
C GLY A 302 -9.26 11.46 7.16
N ARG A 303 -8.57 10.30 7.22
CA ARG A 303 -9.13 9.08 7.82
C ARG A 303 -9.52 9.30 9.29
N ARG A 304 -10.67 8.74 9.68
CA ARG A 304 -11.17 8.74 11.07
C ARG A 304 -11.23 7.33 11.65
N SER A 305 -11.05 6.31 10.81
CA SER A 305 -10.97 4.88 11.18
C SER A 305 -10.52 4.04 9.98
#